data_f1298b65cc552ef8351de433c6d5257e
#
_entry.id   f1298b65cc552ef8351de433c6d5257e
#
_cell.length_a   1.000
_cell.length_b   1.000
_cell.length_c   1.000
_cell.angle_alpha   90.00
_cell.angle_beta   90.00
_cell.angle_gamma   90.00
#
_symmetry.space_group_name_H-M   'P 1'
#
loop_
_entity.id
_entity.type
_entity.pdbx_description
1 polymer ?
#
loop_
_entity_poly.entity_id
_entity_poly.type
_entity_poly.pdbx_seq_one_letter_code
_entity_poly.pdbx_strand_id
1 'polypeptide(L)'
;MHWFEEILGAADDAVRYIDKTLRASGALTEESRDVLENLAAVMEHVAERIAQEEGVLIEKCRRYALNTAHSARKALAAQTPQASYNLFAFEVQPLFSDLRYQLDLEYNVLRDEAARAARLTRVLAAFEAARRRPRRMDFKYRVTIIVPAYNKVEFSRCAVESLFRHTDFSRGDIELITINDGSTDGTEEYFNSLPHEKKINLKYNVYNHLGWGIARHIAEGAHVVYFSNDAVATPHWLENLLRVHEEMPEVFWTVPTCNENCISNVQGIPVDYENTFEDMGKMEAFAARNNRSNPLLWEERAALMPFVSVVPNLFDVPEICADYTYTMCDFEDDDFSTILRRSGFKQILAKDTFVHHFGGVTLNEVRRKSVNFASLVNMRPVFREKWKVDPWQSRAHMPYLEEALSAQTYANEPVRALVIEPMFGEGLFTIRNFFRRTQRRVTIDAVVADERYLPDSKYTADHVYALPYLDNIEEHIREKYDIIVMGAALNDLSVRRIVPFFRMCRRMLRAGGFIRCRIVNYSSAENILQRLPNSIPPLVYDIVPDADGYRAFSIDETVGALQRELGAREISLHYIAGGHFFPGTEEIEALAARLTDCTDAQRGALRNLLHGDIVILHIS
;
A
#
# COMPACT_ATOMS: atom_id res chain seq x y z
N MET A 1 17.20 29.56 -13.52
CA MET A 1 17.60 28.32 -14.20
C MET A 1 18.59 27.60 -13.31
N HIS A 2 18.31 26.39 -12.92
CA HIS A 2 19.21 25.61 -12.08
C HIS A 2 20.42 25.14 -12.89
N TRP A 3 21.57 24.96 -12.24
CA TRP A 3 22.81 24.57 -12.88
C TRP A 3 22.74 23.30 -13.74
N PHE A 4 21.82 22.39 -13.38
CA PHE A 4 21.64 21.11 -14.09
C PHE A 4 20.80 21.22 -15.35
N GLU A 5 19.97 22.24 -15.53
CA GLU A 5 19.01 22.34 -16.65
C GLU A 5 19.71 22.40 -18.02
N GLU A 6 20.78 23.19 -18.14
CA GLU A 6 21.57 23.25 -19.37
C GLU A 6 22.31 21.93 -19.64
N ILE A 7 22.91 21.36 -18.58
CA ILE A 7 23.68 20.10 -18.68
C ILE A 7 22.74 18.96 -19.10
N LEU A 8 21.58 18.83 -18.43
CA LEU A 8 20.61 17.79 -18.76
C LEU A 8 19.91 18.03 -20.11
N GLY A 9 19.77 19.28 -20.55
CA GLY A 9 19.30 19.60 -21.90
C GLY A 9 20.24 19.07 -22.98
N ALA A 10 21.54 19.33 -22.84
CA ALA A 10 22.56 18.81 -23.75
C ALA A 10 22.65 17.26 -23.70
N ALA A 11 22.53 16.68 -22.50
CA ALA A 11 22.49 15.23 -22.33
C ALA A 11 21.25 14.58 -22.95
N ASP A 12 20.09 15.23 -22.91
CA ASP A 12 18.86 14.77 -23.57
C ASP A 12 19.01 14.74 -25.09
N ASP A 13 19.62 15.78 -25.67
CA ASP A 13 19.95 15.81 -27.11
C ASP A 13 20.91 14.68 -27.49
N ALA A 14 21.92 14.41 -26.64
CA ALA A 14 22.84 13.29 -26.82
C ALA A 14 22.09 11.93 -26.79
N VAL A 15 21.23 11.70 -25.81
CA VAL A 15 20.42 10.48 -25.71
C VAL A 15 19.53 10.29 -26.93
N ARG A 16 18.85 11.34 -27.39
CA ARG A 16 18.03 11.29 -28.61
C ARG A 16 18.84 11.02 -29.88
N TYR A 17 20.01 11.60 -29.99
CA TYR A 17 20.91 11.36 -31.12
C TYR A 17 21.35 9.90 -31.15
N ILE A 18 21.75 9.34 -30.03
CA ILE A 18 22.18 7.94 -29.90
C ILE A 18 21.02 6.99 -30.22
N ASP A 19 19.82 7.23 -29.65
CA ASP A 19 18.61 6.43 -29.94
C ASP A 19 18.29 6.40 -31.44
N LYS A 20 18.28 7.58 -32.09
CA LYS A 20 18.04 7.71 -33.54
C LYS A 20 19.07 6.94 -34.35
N THR A 21 20.35 7.03 -33.98
CA THR A 21 21.44 6.34 -34.66
C THR A 21 21.31 4.84 -34.53
N LEU A 22 21.09 4.33 -33.31
CA LEU A 22 20.91 2.90 -33.04
C LEU A 22 19.69 2.32 -33.79
N ARG A 23 18.58 3.03 -33.84
CA ARG A 23 17.39 2.61 -34.62
C ARG A 23 17.62 2.59 -36.12
N ALA A 24 18.42 3.51 -36.64
CA ALA A 24 18.68 3.62 -38.08
C ALA A 24 19.74 2.62 -38.57
N SER A 25 20.80 2.39 -37.82
CA SER A 25 21.97 1.60 -38.22
C SER A 25 22.07 0.22 -37.57
N GLY A 26 21.31 -0.01 -36.49
CA GLY A 26 21.41 -1.21 -35.65
C GLY A 26 22.69 -1.31 -34.82
N ALA A 27 23.58 -0.30 -34.88
CA ALA A 27 24.84 -0.28 -34.16
C ALA A 27 25.28 1.14 -33.82
N LEU A 28 26.16 1.30 -32.82
CA LEU A 28 26.83 2.56 -32.53
C LEU A 28 27.84 2.87 -33.65
N THR A 29 27.71 4.05 -34.28
CA THR A 29 28.74 4.62 -35.16
C THR A 29 29.90 5.18 -34.34
N GLU A 30 31.05 5.50 -34.96
CA GLU A 30 32.17 6.12 -34.26
C GLU A 30 31.74 7.41 -33.55
N GLU A 31 31.02 8.29 -34.24
CA GLU A 31 30.50 9.53 -33.67
C GLU A 31 29.52 9.29 -32.50
N SER A 32 28.60 8.33 -32.60
CA SER A 32 27.66 8.02 -31.51
C SER A 32 28.35 7.34 -30.30
N ARG A 33 29.49 6.68 -30.51
CA ARG A 33 30.34 6.16 -29.44
C ARG A 33 30.99 7.30 -28.66
N ASP A 34 31.53 8.32 -29.36
CA ASP A 34 32.11 9.51 -28.74
C ASP A 34 31.04 10.30 -27.94
N VAL A 35 29.84 10.43 -28.49
CA VAL A 35 28.71 11.06 -27.80
C VAL A 35 28.31 10.28 -26.54
N LEU A 36 28.28 8.95 -26.60
CA LEU A 36 27.95 8.09 -25.45
C LEU A 36 29.05 8.12 -24.37
N GLU A 37 30.34 8.18 -24.75
CA GLU A 37 31.47 8.37 -23.80
C GLU A 37 31.37 9.74 -23.10
N ASN A 38 31.08 10.79 -23.84
CA ASN A 38 30.86 12.12 -23.28
C ASN A 38 29.66 12.15 -22.34
N LEU A 39 28.54 11.45 -22.69
CA LEU A 39 27.39 11.31 -21.81
C LEU A 39 27.78 10.66 -20.48
N ALA A 40 28.59 9.58 -20.52
CA ALA A 40 29.07 8.91 -19.32
C ALA A 40 29.88 9.87 -18.42
N ALA A 41 30.82 10.62 -19.01
CA ALA A 41 31.63 11.59 -18.29
C ALA A 41 30.80 12.74 -17.69
N VAL A 42 29.80 13.23 -18.44
CA VAL A 42 28.85 14.25 -17.95
C VAL A 42 28.05 13.73 -16.76
N MET A 43 27.57 12.49 -16.81
CA MET A 43 26.80 11.89 -15.69
C MET A 43 27.66 11.69 -14.43
N GLU A 44 28.93 11.34 -14.57
CA GLU A 44 29.89 11.29 -13.44
C GLU A 44 30.06 12.69 -12.83
N HIS A 45 30.25 13.72 -13.65
CA HIS A 45 30.35 15.11 -13.18
C HIS A 45 29.06 15.58 -12.48
N VAL A 46 27.90 15.24 -13.03
CA VAL A 46 26.60 15.51 -12.40
C VAL A 46 26.52 14.85 -11.03
N ALA A 47 26.95 13.58 -10.92
CA ALA A 47 26.95 12.86 -9.64
C ALA A 47 27.87 13.49 -8.59
N GLU A 48 29.07 13.94 -9.00
CA GLU A 48 30.03 14.63 -8.12
C GLU A 48 29.46 15.96 -7.62
N ARG A 49 28.80 16.71 -8.48
CA ARG A 49 28.22 17.99 -8.12
C ARG A 49 27.00 17.83 -7.21
N ILE A 50 26.12 16.89 -7.49
CA ILE A 50 24.98 16.54 -6.64
C ILE A 50 25.44 16.13 -5.23
N ALA A 51 26.55 15.41 -5.10
CA ALA A 51 27.09 14.96 -3.82
C ALA A 51 27.44 16.09 -2.84
N GLN A 52 27.53 17.33 -3.32
CA GLN A 52 27.83 18.52 -2.52
C GLN A 52 26.56 19.26 -2.05
N GLU A 53 25.38 18.78 -2.45
CA GLU A 53 24.11 19.41 -2.15
C GLU A 53 23.32 18.66 -1.10
N GLU A 54 22.34 19.35 -0.48
CA GLU A 54 21.40 18.78 0.47
C GLU A 54 19.98 18.74 -0.13
N GLY A 55 19.24 17.68 0.16
CA GLY A 55 17.86 17.53 -0.28
C GLY A 55 17.34 16.11 -0.07
N VAL A 56 16.05 15.92 -0.31
CA VAL A 56 15.35 14.64 -0.08
C VAL A 56 15.82 13.57 -1.06
N LEU A 57 15.96 13.94 -2.35
CA LEU A 57 16.28 12.99 -3.43
C LEU A 57 17.76 13.03 -3.85
N ILE A 58 18.59 13.84 -3.21
CA ILE A 58 19.97 14.09 -3.64
C ILE A 58 20.78 12.80 -3.77
N GLU A 59 20.81 11.94 -2.74
CA GLU A 59 21.57 10.68 -2.81
C GLU A 59 20.99 9.72 -3.88
N LYS A 60 19.69 9.72 -4.05
CA LYS A 60 19.02 8.92 -5.08
C LYS A 60 19.39 9.42 -6.48
N CYS A 61 19.29 10.72 -6.74
CA CYS A 61 19.73 11.34 -8.00
C CYS A 61 21.19 11.01 -8.31
N ARG A 62 22.06 11.08 -7.29
CA ARG A 62 23.48 10.73 -7.44
C ARG A 62 23.67 9.29 -7.91
N ARG A 63 22.94 8.33 -7.32
CA ARG A 63 22.99 6.91 -7.74
C ARG A 63 22.45 6.71 -9.15
N TYR A 64 21.40 7.40 -9.54
CA TYR A 64 20.89 7.34 -10.91
C TYR A 64 21.91 7.89 -11.92
N ALA A 65 22.57 8.99 -11.63
CA ALA A 65 23.63 9.55 -12.49
C ALA A 65 24.81 8.58 -12.63
N LEU A 66 25.28 7.98 -11.53
CA LEU A 66 26.37 6.99 -11.53
C LEU A 66 25.98 5.70 -12.28
N ASN A 67 24.74 5.21 -12.12
CA ASN A 67 24.27 4.05 -12.87
C ASN A 67 24.15 4.37 -14.37
N THR A 68 23.67 5.57 -14.74
CA THR A 68 23.62 6.00 -16.15
C THR A 68 25.01 5.99 -16.78
N ALA A 69 26.00 6.56 -16.08
CA ALA A 69 27.40 6.55 -16.54
C ALA A 69 27.95 5.13 -16.68
N HIS A 70 27.71 4.28 -15.67
CA HIS A 70 28.14 2.89 -15.67
C HIS A 70 27.53 2.10 -16.84
N SER A 71 26.21 2.20 -17.05
CA SER A 71 25.52 1.50 -18.13
C SER A 71 25.93 2.04 -19.52
N ALA A 72 26.23 3.33 -19.66
CA ALA A 72 26.79 3.88 -20.88
C ALA A 72 28.16 3.26 -21.22
N ARG A 73 29.06 3.13 -20.24
CA ARG A 73 30.35 2.44 -20.42
C ARG A 73 30.21 0.94 -20.73
N LYS A 74 29.24 0.25 -20.11
CA LYS A 74 28.89 -1.14 -20.48
C LYS A 74 28.45 -1.24 -21.95
N ALA A 75 27.62 -0.30 -22.41
CA ALA A 75 27.15 -0.28 -23.79
C ALA A 75 28.28 -0.06 -24.80
N LEU A 76 29.27 0.78 -24.44
CA LEU A 76 30.48 1.01 -25.25
C LEU A 76 31.39 -0.25 -25.31
N ALA A 77 31.48 -1.01 -24.23
CA ALA A 77 32.28 -2.21 -24.11
C ALA A 77 31.60 -3.47 -24.63
N ALA A 78 30.32 -3.40 -25.03
CA ALA A 78 29.56 -4.54 -25.47
C ALA A 78 30.14 -5.20 -26.73
N GLN A 79 30.16 -6.55 -26.73
CA GLN A 79 30.79 -7.34 -27.80
C GLN A 79 29.97 -7.41 -29.09
N THR A 80 28.67 -7.13 -29.01
CA THR A 80 27.77 -7.16 -30.17
C THR A 80 26.93 -5.90 -30.26
N PRO A 81 26.54 -5.47 -31.49
CA PRO A 81 25.65 -4.33 -31.66
C PRO A 81 24.33 -4.47 -30.91
N GLN A 82 23.76 -5.68 -30.87
CA GLN A 82 22.51 -5.94 -30.15
C GLN A 82 22.66 -5.76 -28.63
N ALA A 83 23.77 -6.23 -28.04
CA ALA A 83 24.05 -6.04 -26.62
C ALA A 83 24.22 -4.55 -26.28
N SER A 84 24.91 -3.79 -27.14
CA SER A 84 25.06 -2.34 -26.99
C SER A 84 23.71 -1.62 -27.07
N TYR A 85 22.87 -1.99 -28.03
CA TYR A 85 21.52 -1.46 -28.17
C TYR A 85 20.66 -1.75 -26.93
N ASN A 86 20.67 -3.00 -26.45
CA ASN A 86 19.89 -3.42 -25.28
C ASN A 86 20.30 -2.65 -24.03
N LEU A 87 21.59 -2.49 -23.78
CA LEU A 87 22.12 -1.72 -22.64
C LEU A 87 21.70 -0.24 -22.74
N PHE A 88 21.76 0.34 -23.92
CA PHE A 88 21.32 1.70 -24.10
C PHE A 88 19.80 1.85 -23.88
N ALA A 89 18.99 1.02 -24.53
CA ALA A 89 17.55 1.11 -24.51
C ALA A 89 16.92 0.70 -23.17
N PHE A 90 17.52 -0.29 -22.47
CA PHE A 90 16.92 -0.85 -21.26
C PHE A 90 17.55 -0.31 -19.95
N GLU A 91 18.76 0.26 -20.00
CA GLU A 91 19.41 0.84 -18.83
C GLU A 91 19.67 2.34 -18.99
N VAL A 92 20.47 2.79 -19.99
CA VAL A 92 20.92 4.18 -20.09
C VAL A 92 19.74 5.15 -20.22
N GLN A 93 18.86 4.91 -21.18
CA GLN A 93 17.75 5.81 -21.49
C GLN A 93 16.71 5.88 -20.35
N PRO A 94 16.26 4.76 -19.74
CA PRO A 94 15.36 4.79 -18.58
C PRO A 94 15.97 5.46 -17.36
N LEU A 95 17.24 5.16 -17.03
CA LEU A 95 17.93 5.77 -15.90
C LEU A 95 18.08 7.29 -16.05
N PHE A 96 18.43 7.74 -17.25
CA PHE A 96 18.53 9.17 -17.55
C PHE A 96 17.17 9.87 -17.47
N SER A 97 16.11 9.22 -17.96
CA SER A 97 14.75 9.76 -17.89
C SER A 97 14.29 9.93 -16.45
N ASP A 98 14.52 8.94 -15.60
CA ASP A 98 14.18 9.01 -14.17
C ASP A 98 15.07 10.02 -13.42
N LEU A 99 16.36 10.13 -13.74
CA LEU A 99 17.24 11.15 -13.16
C LEU A 99 16.70 12.56 -13.40
N ARG A 100 16.33 12.85 -14.65
CA ARG A 100 15.76 14.17 -15.02
C ARG A 100 14.48 14.45 -14.22
N TYR A 101 13.58 13.49 -14.15
CA TYR A 101 12.34 13.62 -13.41
C TYR A 101 12.58 13.87 -11.92
N GLN A 102 13.53 13.14 -11.30
CA GLN A 102 13.83 13.29 -9.88
C GLN A 102 14.55 14.60 -9.56
N LEU A 103 15.43 15.09 -10.44
CA LEU A 103 16.06 16.42 -10.28
C LEU A 103 15.03 17.54 -10.41
N ASP A 104 14.12 17.45 -11.39
CA ASP A 104 13.00 18.39 -11.49
C ASP A 104 12.14 18.36 -10.22
N LEU A 105 11.82 17.17 -9.73
CA LEU A 105 11.06 17.01 -8.49
C LEU A 105 11.79 17.64 -7.29
N GLU A 106 13.08 17.36 -7.11
CA GLU A 106 13.89 17.88 -6.00
C GLU A 106 13.94 19.42 -6.00
N TYR A 107 14.27 20.03 -7.14
CA TYR A 107 14.57 21.45 -7.20
C TYR A 107 13.35 22.34 -7.47
N ASN A 108 12.41 21.87 -8.27
CA ASN A 108 11.28 22.69 -8.74
C ASN A 108 9.96 22.38 -7.98
N VAL A 109 9.94 21.29 -7.19
CA VAL A 109 8.72 20.89 -6.47
C VAL A 109 8.94 20.80 -4.97
N LEU A 110 9.90 19.99 -4.50
CA LEU A 110 10.01 19.66 -3.08
C LEU A 110 10.43 20.84 -2.21
N ARG A 111 11.12 21.80 -2.79
CA ARG A 111 11.60 23.01 -2.10
C ARG A 111 10.55 24.11 -1.97
N ASP A 112 9.37 23.95 -2.57
CA ASP A 112 8.28 24.93 -2.57
C ASP A 112 6.95 24.28 -2.20
N GLU A 113 6.27 24.80 -1.17
CA GLU A 113 5.01 24.24 -0.67
C GLU A 113 3.86 24.37 -1.68
N ALA A 114 3.77 25.49 -2.39
CA ALA A 114 2.73 25.69 -3.41
C ALA A 114 2.95 24.76 -4.62
N ALA A 115 4.22 24.53 -5.01
CA ALA A 115 4.56 23.59 -6.07
C ALA A 115 4.20 22.14 -5.68
N ARG A 116 4.45 21.73 -4.40
CA ARG A 116 4.02 20.41 -3.89
C ARG A 116 2.51 20.23 -3.96
N ALA A 117 1.76 21.24 -3.51
CA ALA A 117 0.29 21.21 -3.55
C ALA A 117 -0.25 21.17 -5.00
N ALA A 118 0.34 21.97 -5.90
CA ALA A 118 0.00 21.96 -7.31
C ALA A 118 0.30 20.61 -7.99
N ARG A 119 1.45 19.98 -7.65
CA ARG A 119 1.79 18.64 -8.14
C ARG A 119 0.76 17.61 -7.69
N LEU A 120 0.39 17.60 -6.40
CA LEU A 120 -0.61 16.66 -5.89
C LEU A 120 -1.94 16.81 -6.64
N THR A 121 -2.37 18.04 -6.89
CA THR A 121 -3.60 18.33 -7.67
C THR A 121 -3.49 17.78 -9.09
N ARG A 122 -2.35 17.98 -9.77
CA ARG A 122 -2.12 17.44 -11.13
C ARG A 122 -2.12 15.91 -11.14
N VAL A 123 -1.46 15.27 -10.17
CA VAL A 123 -1.43 13.80 -10.06
C VAL A 123 -2.85 13.25 -9.93
N LEU A 124 -3.65 13.76 -8.99
CA LEU A 124 -5.04 13.30 -8.82
C LEU A 124 -5.89 13.51 -10.06
N ALA A 125 -5.75 14.67 -10.72
CA ALA A 125 -6.46 14.96 -11.97
C ALA A 125 -6.04 14.02 -13.12
N ALA A 126 -4.75 13.69 -13.22
CA ALA A 126 -4.23 12.77 -14.23
C ALA A 126 -4.77 11.34 -14.04
N PHE A 127 -4.79 10.84 -12.80
CA PHE A 127 -5.40 9.54 -12.49
C PHE A 127 -6.91 9.53 -12.76
N GLU A 128 -7.65 10.58 -12.36
CA GLU A 128 -9.09 10.69 -12.64
C GLU A 128 -9.38 10.74 -14.16
N ALA A 129 -8.56 11.44 -14.93
CA ALA A 129 -8.66 11.48 -16.39
C ALA A 129 -8.32 10.12 -17.02
N ALA A 130 -7.25 9.47 -16.56
CA ALA A 130 -6.84 8.15 -17.05
C ALA A 130 -7.90 7.08 -16.80
N ARG A 131 -8.62 7.14 -15.66
CA ARG A 131 -9.73 6.23 -15.36
C ARG A 131 -10.86 6.30 -16.39
N ARG A 132 -11.09 7.46 -16.99
CA ARG A 132 -12.16 7.70 -17.98
C ARG A 132 -11.69 7.45 -19.42
N ARG A 133 -10.38 7.30 -19.62
CA ARG A 133 -9.79 7.11 -20.95
C ARG A 133 -10.04 5.69 -21.46
N PRO A 134 -10.36 5.50 -22.75
CA PRO A 134 -10.35 4.17 -23.35
C PRO A 134 -8.97 3.51 -23.18
N ARG A 135 -8.95 2.23 -22.84
CA ARG A 135 -7.69 1.48 -22.74
C ARG A 135 -7.01 1.38 -24.10
N ARG A 136 -5.70 1.55 -24.12
CA ARG A 136 -4.90 1.27 -25.31
C ARG A 136 -4.97 -0.22 -25.64
N MET A 137 -4.93 -0.53 -26.95
CA MET A 137 -4.99 -1.91 -27.45
C MET A 137 -3.75 -2.30 -28.25
N ASP A 138 -2.79 -1.36 -28.43
CA ASP A 138 -1.59 -1.51 -29.26
C ASP A 138 -0.35 -1.94 -28.46
N PHE A 139 -0.54 -2.78 -27.45
CA PHE A 139 0.57 -3.35 -26.68
C PHE A 139 1.15 -4.58 -27.40
N LYS A 140 2.46 -4.75 -27.29
CA LYS A 140 3.17 -5.88 -27.89
C LYS A 140 2.88 -7.19 -27.14
N TYR A 141 2.71 -7.10 -25.81
CA TYR A 141 2.43 -8.24 -24.95
C TYR A 141 1.13 -8.03 -24.17
N ARG A 142 0.49 -9.11 -23.78
CA ARG A 142 -0.64 -9.06 -22.85
C ARG A 142 -0.20 -8.61 -21.46
N VAL A 143 0.97 -9.06 -21.03
CA VAL A 143 1.51 -8.81 -19.69
C VAL A 143 3.03 -8.63 -19.74
N THR A 144 3.54 -7.67 -18.96
CA THR A 144 4.95 -7.60 -18.56
C THR A 144 5.07 -8.00 -17.09
N ILE A 145 5.89 -8.98 -16.77
CA ILE A 145 6.25 -9.36 -15.40
C ILE A 145 7.59 -8.75 -15.06
N ILE A 146 7.68 -7.99 -13.97
CA ILE A 146 8.88 -7.34 -13.47
C ILE A 146 9.29 -8.01 -12.17
N VAL A 147 10.54 -8.51 -12.11
CA VAL A 147 11.15 -9.11 -10.91
C VAL A 147 12.36 -8.29 -10.50
N PRO A 148 12.21 -7.33 -9.57
CA PRO A 148 13.35 -6.62 -9.00
C PRO A 148 13.97 -7.46 -7.88
N ALA A 149 15.30 -7.41 -7.73
CA ALA A 149 16.03 -8.08 -6.68
C ALA A 149 17.17 -7.23 -6.13
N TYR A 150 17.38 -7.31 -4.84
CA TYR A 150 18.55 -6.79 -4.14
C TYR A 150 19.08 -7.85 -3.17
N ASN A 151 20.16 -8.52 -3.56
CA ASN A 151 20.70 -9.68 -2.86
C ASN A 151 19.68 -10.84 -2.70
N LYS A 152 20.02 -11.87 -1.92
CA LYS A 152 19.17 -13.05 -1.70
C LYS A 152 18.87 -13.83 -2.98
N VAL A 153 19.94 -14.16 -3.70
CA VAL A 153 19.85 -14.89 -4.99
C VAL A 153 19.06 -16.18 -4.88
N GLU A 154 19.10 -16.88 -3.75
CA GLU A 154 18.34 -18.11 -3.51
C GLU A 154 16.83 -17.90 -3.59
N PHE A 155 16.31 -16.78 -3.03
CA PHE A 155 14.91 -16.41 -3.14
C PHE A 155 14.56 -15.98 -4.57
N SER A 156 15.41 -15.14 -5.19
CA SER A 156 15.23 -14.72 -6.58
C SER A 156 15.18 -15.91 -7.54
N ARG A 157 15.98 -16.93 -7.28
CA ARG A 157 15.95 -18.19 -8.04
C ARG A 157 14.63 -18.91 -7.86
N CYS A 158 14.18 -19.08 -6.62
CA CYS A 158 12.90 -19.71 -6.32
C CYS A 158 11.72 -18.96 -6.98
N ALA A 159 11.72 -17.63 -6.90
CA ALA A 159 10.70 -16.78 -7.52
C ALA A 159 10.64 -16.99 -9.04
N VAL A 160 11.77 -16.84 -9.73
CA VAL A 160 11.82 -16.94 -11.20
C VAL A 160 11.52 -18.36 -11.69
N GLU A 161 12.06 -19.41 -11.02
CA GLU A 161 11.75 -20.79 -11.35
C GLU A 161 10.26 -21.12 -11.18
N SER A 162 9.61 -20.55 -10.15
CA SER A 162 8.16 -20.68 -9.96
C SER A 162 7.36 -19.98 -11.05
N LEU A 163 7.82 -18.80 -11.52
CA LEU A 163 7.21 -18.12 -12.66
C LEU A 163 7.27 -18.99 -13.92
N PHE A 164 8.43 -19.58 -14.25
CA PHE A 164 8.55 -20.48 -15.41
C PHE A 164 7.70 -21.75 -15.27
N ARG A 165 7.42 -22.21 -14.05
CA ARG A 165 6.58 -23.37 -13.78
C ARG A 165 5.09 -23.09 -13.91
N HIS A 166 4.63 -21.93 -13.43
CA HIS A 166 3.22 -21.60 -13.30
C HIS A 166 2.73 -20.48 -14.22
N THR A 167 3.55 -20.10 -15.21
CA THR A 167 3.21 -19.08 -16.21
C THR A 167 3.63 -19.58 -17.59
N ASP A 168 2.69 -19.59 -18.54
CA ASP A 168 2.94 -20.13 -19.88
C ASP A 168 3.61 -19.09 -20.80
N PHE A 169 4.91 -18.95 -20.69
CA PHE A 169 5.71 -18.09 -21.56
C PHE A 169 5.77 -18.58 -23.02
N SER A 170 5.42 -19.85 -23.30
CA SER A 170 5.47 -20.41 -24.66
C SER A 170 4.45 -19.76 -25.61
N ARG A 171 3.43 -19.12 -25.06
CA ARG A 171 2.43 -18.35 -25.85
C ARG A 171 3.02 -17.11 -26.52
N GLY A 172 4.16 -16.61 -26.06
CA GLY A 172 4.81 -15.43 -26.60
C GLY A 172 4.08 -14.09 -26.34
N ASP A 173 3.06 -14.10 -25.48
CA ASP A 173 2.26 -12.93 -25.10
C ASP A 173 2.61 -12.37 -23.71
N ILE A 174 3.67 -12.91 -23.09
CA ILE A 174 4.17 -12.49 -21.77
C ILE A 174 5.64 -12.09 -21.88
N GLU A 175 5.94 -10.89 -21.41
CA GLU A 175 7.28 -10.34 -21.28
C GLU A 175 7.80 -10.53 -19.86
N LEU A 176 9.08 -10.87 -19.72
CA LEU A 176 9.78 -10.87 -18.43
C LEU A 176 10.86 -9.79 -18.42
N ILE A 177 10.91 -9.01 -17.35
CA ILE A 177 11.97 -8.05 -17.05
C ILE A 177 12.56 -8.39 -15.69
N THR A 178 13.86 -8.60 -15.60
CA THR A 178 14.57 -8.74 -14.32
C THR A 178 15.41 -7.51 -14.04
N ILE A 179 15.42 -7.07 -12.77
CA ILE A 179 16.19 -5.91 -12.32
C ILE A 179 17.06 -6.34 -11.14
N ASN A 180 18.36 -6.41 -11.37
CA ASN A 180 19.34 -6.49 -10.30
C ASN A 180 19.65 -5.07 -9.81
N ASP A 181 19.17 -4.71 -8.62
CA ASP A 181 19.29 -3.37 -8.04
C ASP A 181 20.57 -3.21 -7.19
N GLY A 182 21.72 -3.52 -7.80
CA GLY A 182 23.03 -3.38 -7.18
C GLY A 182 23.39 -4.49 -6.19
N SER A 183 23.00 -5.73 -6.45
CA SER A 183 23.34 -6.91 -5.63
C SER A 183 24.83 -7.27 -5.71
N THR A 184 25.30 -8.01 -4.69
CA THR A 184 26.70 -8.45 -4.55
C THR A 184 26.85 -9.95 -4.26
N ASP A 185 25.78 -10.75 -4.48
CA ASP A 185 25.67 -12.14 -4.03
C ASP A 185 25.45 -13.17 -5.16
N GLY A 186 25.73 -12.81 -6.41
CA GLY A 186 25.52 -13.70 -7.56
C GLY A 186 24.14 -13.53 -8.23
N THR A 187 23.34 -12.56 -7.82
CA THR A 187 22.04 -12.25 -8.46
C THR A 187 22.23 -11.82 -9.92
N GLU A 188 23.28 -11.01 -10.22
CA GLU A 188 23.57 -10.59 -11.59
C GLU A 188 23.88 -11.78 -12.51
N GLU A 189 24.75 -12.68 -12.08
CA GLU A 189 25.12 -13.88 -12.83
C GLU A 189 23.90 -14.77 -13.07
N TYR A 190 23.05 -14.92 -12.06
CA TYR A 190 21.82 -15.69 -12.19
C TYR A 190 20.88 -15.07 -13.22
N PHE A 191 20.58 -13.76 -13.12
CA PHE A 191 19.69 -13.10 -14.07
C PHE A 191 20.26 -13.11 -15.50
N ASN A 192 21.57 -12.95 -15.66
CA ASN A 192 22.23 -13.03 -16.96
C ASN A 192 22.12 -14.44 -17.60
N SER A 193 22.00 -15.50 -16.80
CA SER A 193 21.85 -16.88 -17.30
C SER A 193 20.43 -17.20 -17.81
N LEU A 194 19.42 -16.37 -17.50
CA LEU A 194 18.03 -16.60 -17.90
C LEU A 194 17.80 -16.34 -19.40
N PRO A 195 16.79 -16.96 -20.02
CA PRO A 195 16.61 -16.91 -21.49
C PRO A 195 15.93 -15.62 -22.00
N HIS A 196 15.36 -14.77 -21.14
CA HIS A 196 14.66 -13.55 -21.55
C HIS A 196 15.61 -12.41 -21.93
N GLU A 197 15.09 -11.40 -22.64
CA GLU A 197 15.89 -10.33 -23.23
C GLU A 197 16.17 -9.17 -22.26
N LYS A 198 15.14 -8.65 -21.57
CA LYS A 198 15.25 -7.42 -20.77
C LYS A 198 15.78 -7.70 -19.38
N LYS A 199 17.09 -7.57 -19.22
CA LYS A 199 17.83 -7.72 -17.97
C LYS A 199 18.52 -6.41 -17.63
N ILE A 200 18.16 -5.83 -16.50
CA ILE A 200 18.72 -4.58 -16.01
C ILE A 200 19.66 -4.90 -14.86
N ASN A 201 20.93 -4.51 -14.95
CA ASN A 201 21.92 -4.76 -13.92
C ASN A 201 22.57 -3.45 -13.48
N LEU A 202 22.07 -2.92 -12.36
CA LEU A 202 22.56 -1.69 -11.74
C LEU A 202 23.78 -1.97 -10.86
N LYS A 203 24.69 -1.01 -10.81
CA LYS A 203 25.85 -1.06 -9.90
C LYS A 203 25.52 -0.55 -8.51
N TYR A 204 24.59 0.41 -8.41
CA TYR A 204 24.19 1.05 -7.15
C TYR A 204 22.68 0.87 -6.97
N ASN A 205 22.27 0.45 -5.78
CA ASN A 205 20.86 0.29 -5.43
C ASN A 205 20.13 1.65 -5.52
N VAL A 206 19.01 1.69 -6.23
CA VAL A 206 18.18 2.89 -6.41
C VAL A 206 16.82 2.80 -5.73
N TYR A 207 16.55 1.71 -5.02
CA TYR A 207 15.27 1.42 -4.37
C TYR A 207 14.10 1.48 -5.38
N ASN A 208 13.75 0.34 -5.94
CA ASN A 208 12.76 0.22 -7.01
C ASN A 208 11.34 0.42 -6.46
N HIS A 209 10.77 1.60 -6.68
CA HIS A 209 9.46 1.99 -6.18
C HIS A 209 8.33 1.10 -6.71
N LEU A 210 7.50 0.56 -5.80
CA LEU A 210 6.42 -0.38 -6.10
C LEU A 210 6.83 -1.48 -7.10
N GLY A 211 8.16 -1.66 -7.29
CA GLY A 211 8.75 -2.58 -8.25
C GLY A 211 8.68 -2.13 -9.71
N TRP A 212 8.13 -0.96 -10.01
CA TRP A 212 8.08 -0.48 -11.40
C TRP A 212 9.32 0.29 -11.79
N GLY A 213 9.75 1.26 -10.99
CA GLY A 213 10.96 2.04 -11.18
C GLY A 213 11.31 2.28 -12.65
N ILE A 214 12.51 1.89 -13.02
CA ILE A 214 13.05 2.00 -14.37
C ILE A 214 12.23 1.18 -15.40
N ALA A 215 11.68 0.03 -14.98
CA ALA A 215 10.96 -0.87 -15.88
C ALA A 215 9.70 -0.26 -16.49
N ARG A 216 9.09 0.76 -15.86
CA ARG A 216 7.95 1.48 -16.43
C ARG A 216 8.22 2.08 -17.81
N HIS A 217 9.47 2.42 -18.10
CA HIS A 217 9.86 3.01 -19.39
C HIS A 217 10.01 2.00 -20.52
N ILE A 218 10.14 0.71 -20.19
CA ILE A 218 10.44 -0.36 -21.13
C ILE A 218 9.42 -1.50 -21.13
N ALA A 219 8.44 -1.46 -20.26
CA ALA A 219 7.35 -2.44 -20.21
C ALA A 219 6.41 -2.27 -21.40
N GLU A 220 6.25 -3.32 -22.22
CA GLU A 220 5.45 -3.32 -23.44
C GLU A 220 4.15 -4.14 -23.32
N GLY A 221 3.82 -4.64 -22.11
CA GLY A 221 2.57 -5.36 -21.83
C GLY A 221 1.40 -4.43 -21.57
N ALA A 222 0.18 -4.87 -21.91
CA ALA A 222 -1.07 -4.18 -21.57
C ALA A 222 -1.33 -4.10 -20.06
N HIS A 223 -0.85 -5.10 -19.32
CA HIS A 223 -0.78 -5.09 -17.86
C HIS A 223 0.67 -5.23 -17.41
N VAL A 224 0.98 -4.66 -16.27
CA VAL A 224 2.29 -4.77 -15.64
C VAL A 224 2.13 -5.45 -14.30
N VAL A 225 2.92 -6.49 -14.09
CA VAL A 225 2.99 -7.24 -12.84
C VAL A 225 4.29 -6.90 -12.13
N TYR A 226 4.20 -6.38 -10.93
CA TYR A 226 5.30 -6.44 -9.97
C TYR A 226 5.27 -7.78 -9.28
N PHE A 227 6.39 -8.48 -9.25
CA PHE A 227 6.55 -9.77 -8.58
C PHE A 227 7.79 -9.72 -7.69
N SER A 228 7.58 -9.70 -6.36
CA SER A 228 8.69 -9.65 -5.39
C SER A 228 9.61 -10.86 -5.54
N ASN A 229 10.92 -10.64 -5.39
CA ASN A 229 11.90 -11.72 -5.50
C ASN A 229 11.85 -12.75 -4.36
N ASP A 230 11.04 -12.53 -3.34
CA ASP A 230 10.74 -13.44 -2.24
C ASP A 230 9.29 -13.97 -2.27
N ALA A 231 8.61 -13.80 -3.40
CA ALA A 231 7.32 -14.42 -3.69
C ALA A 231 7.48 -15.69 -4.53
N VAL A 232 6.50 -16.59 -4.46
CA VAL A 232 6.49 -17.84 -5.24
C VAL A 232 5.18 -17.95 -6.00
N ALA A 233 5.26 -17.95 -7.32
CA ALA A 233 4.12 -18.14 -8.20
C ALA A 233 3.48 -19.53 -7.98
N THR A 234 2.17 -19.58 -8.11
CA THR A 234 1.36 -20.75 -7.79
C THR A 234 0.40 -21.07 -8.95
N PRO A 235 -0.20 -22.25 -9.02
CA PRO A 235 -1.12 -22.58 -10.11
C PRO A 235 -2.22 -21.52 -10.31
N HIS A 236 -2.45 -21.10 -11.55
CA HIS A 236 -3.50 -20.16 -12.00
C HIS A 236 -3.40 -18.73 -11.45
N TRP A 237 -2.32 -18.37 -10.81
CA TRP A 237 -2.16 -17.07 -10.16
C TRP A 237 -2.37 -15.88 -11.12
N LEU A 238 -1.74 -15.90 -12.28
CA LEU A 238 -1.74 -14.79 -13.23
C LEU A 238 -3.11 -14.63 -13.90
N GLU A 239 -3.69 -15.72 -14.38
CA GLU A 239 -4.99 -15.72 -15.05
C GLU A 239 -6.10 -15.23 -14.11
N ASN A 240 -6.09 -15.65 -12.85
CA ASN A 240 -7.07 -15.20 -11.87
C ASN A 240 -6.95 -13.70 -11.59
N LEU A 241 -5.72 -13.17 -11.44
CA LEU A 241 -5.51 -11.73 -11.19
C LEU A 241 -5.87 -10.89 -12.42
N LEU A 242 -5.52 -11.33 -13.62
CA LEU A 242 -5.88 -10.62 -14.87
C LEU A 242 -7.39 -10.60 -15.09
N ARG A 243 -8.09 -11.67 -14.74
CA ARG A 243 -9.54 -11.75 -14.84
C ARG A 243 -10.24 -10.63 -14.06
N VAL A 244 -9.68 -10.18 -12.93
CA VAL A 244 -10.22 -9.03 -12.18
C VAL A 244 -10.26 -7.79 -13.06
N HIS A 245 -9.20 -7.52 -13.82
CA HIS A 245 -9.13 -6.37 -14.71
C HIS A 245 -9.99 -6.50 -15.97
N GLU A 246 -10.26 -7.73 -16.42
CA GLU A 246 -11.15 -8.01 -17.55
C GLU A 246 -12.62 -7.79 -17.17
N GLU A 247 -13.02 -8.21 -15.96
CA GLU A 247 -14.40 -8.10 -15.48
C GLU A 247 -14.71 -6.76 -14.79
N MET A 248 -13.68 -6.07 -14.25
CA MET A 248 -13.82 -4.81 -13.53
C MET A 248 -12.88 -3.75 -14.11
N PRO A 249 -13.25 -3.07 -15.20
CA PRO A 249 -12.37 -2.12 -15.89
C PRO A 249 -11.98 -0.89 -15.05
N GLU A 250 -12.70 -0.57 -13.99
CA GLU A 250 -12.38 0.49 -13.04
C GLU A 250 -11.27 0.12 -12.03
N VAL A 251 -10.82 -1.13 -12.02
CA VAL A 251 -9.73 -1.57 -11.14
C VAL A 251 -8.39 -1.10 -11.72
N PHE A 252 -7.60 -0.47 -10.86
CA PHE A 252 -6.20 -0.15 -11.18
C PHE A 252 -5.25 -1.18 -10.56
N TRP A 253 -5.47 -1.59 -9.32
CA TRP A 253 -4.52 -2.41 -8.58
C TRP A 253 -5.17 -3.68 -8.04
N THR A 254 -4.59 -4.82 -8.38
CA THR A 254 -5.02 -6.13 -7.87
C THR A 254 -3.84 -6.83 -7.21
N VAL A 255 -4.07 -7.41 -6.03
CA VAL A 255 -3.11 -8.24 -5.31
C VAL A 255 -3.75 -9.57 -4.89
N PRO A 256 -3.00 -10.68 -4.79
CA PRO A 256 -3.48 -11.94 -4.23
C PRO A 256 -3.42 -11.94 -2.70
N THR A 257 -3.97 -12.99 -2.08
CA THR A 257 -3.67 -13.35 -0.69
C THR A 257 -2.30 -14.03 -0.57
N CYS A 258 -1.74 -14.02 0.65
CA CYS A 258 -0.49 -14.70 0.97
C CYS A 258 -0.58 -15.42 2.33
N ASN A 259 0.52 -16.05 2.74
CA ASN A 259 0.67 -16.70 4.06
C ASN A 259 1.08 -15.73 5.17
N GLU A 260 1.49 -14.53 4.83
CA GLU A 260 1.94 -13.53 5.81
C GLU A 260 0.79 -12.63 6.26
N ASN A 261 0.57 -12.56 7.55
CA ASN A 261 -0.49 -11.74 8.14
C ASN A 261 0.08 -10.37 8.53
N CYS A 262 -0.07 -9.38 7.67
CA CYS A 262 0.21 -8.00 8.02
C CYS A 262 -1.02 -7.37 8.68
N ILE A 263 -0.87 -6.93 9.94
CA ILE A 263 -1.96 -6.37 10.77
C ILE A 263 -2.69 -5.22 10.06
N SER A 264 -1.96 -4.43 9.29
CA SER A 264 -2.55 -3.25 8.64
C SER A 264 -3.38 -3.56 7.39
N ASN A 265 -3.16 -4.70 6.71
CA ASN A 265 -3.76 -4.96 5.41
C ASN A 265 -4.59 -6.25 5.32
N VAL A 266 -4.47 -7.15 6.26
CA VAL A 266 -5.20 -8.43 6.33
C VAL A 266 -5.26 -9.15 4.97
N GLN A 267 -4.10 -9.31 4.32
CA GLN A 267 -3.95 -10.05 3.06
C GLN A 267 -3.56 -11.50 3.28
N GLY A 268 -3.09 -11.81 4.50
CA GLY A 268 -2.71 -13.16 4.88
C GLY A 268 -3.93 -14.05 5.13
N ILE A 269 -3.77 -15.32 4.76
CA ILE A 269 -4.71 -16.38 5.09
C ILE A 269 -3.97 -17.49 5.84
N PRO A 270 -4.63 -18.20 6.78
CA PRO A 270 -4.01 -19.34 7.45
C PRO A 270 -3.59 -20.41 6.47
N VAL A 271 -2.38 -20.93 6.63
CA VAL A 271 -1.81 -22.01 5.81
C VAL A 271 -1.51 -23.23 6.66
N ASP A 272 -1.46 -24.40 6.04
CA ASP A 272 -1.22 -25.71 6.68
C ASP A 272 0.21 -26.24 6.43
N TYR A 273 1.18 -25.33 6.25
CA TYR A 273 2.58 -25.64 5.99
C TYR A 273 3.51 -24.59 6.62
N GLU A 274 4.79 -24.93 6.78
CA GLU A 274 5.81 -24.03 7.30
C GLU A 274 6.38 -23.13 6.19
N ASN A 275 6.75 -21.89 6.55
CA ASN A 275 7.31 -20.90 5.61
C ASN A 275 8.81 -21.17 5.35
N THR A 276 9.11 -22.31 4.70
CA THR A 276 10.47 -22.77 4.38
C THR A 276 10.56 -23.33 2.97
N PHE A 277 11.79 -23.42 2.41
CA PHE A 277 12.01 -24.03 1.10
C PHE A 277 11.67 -25.53 1.08
N GLU A 278 11.77 -26.23 2.20
CA GLU A 278 11.49 -27.65 2.32
C GLU A 278 9.99 -27.96 2.16
N ASP A 279 9.11 -27.03 2.53
CA ASP A 279 7.65 -27.21 2.46
C ASP A 279 7.00 -26.72 1.16
N MET A 280 7.80 -26.41 0.12
CA MET A 280 7.30 -25.91 -1.17
C MET A 280 6.25 -26.84 -1.81
N GLY A 281 6.39 -28.16 -1.67
CA GLY A 281 5.40 -29.12 -2.19
C GLY A 281 4.04 -29.03 -1.47
N LYS A 282 4.02 -28.75 -0.16
CA LYS A 282 2.79 -28.52 0.60
C LYS A 282 2.18 -27.18 0.22
N MET A 283 2.98 -26.15 0.02
CA MET A 283 2.56 -24.83 -0.48
C MET A 283 1.84 -24.95 -1.83
N GLU A 284 2.42 -25.69 -2.79
CA GLU A 284 1.79 -25.91 -4.10
C GLU A 284 0.43 -26.64 -3.97
N ALA A 285 0.35 -27.65 -3.10
CA ALA A 285 -0.89 -28.36 -2.83
C ALA A 285 -1.95 -27.46 -2.18
N PHE A 286 -1.55 -26.58 -1.27
CA PHE A 286 -2.42 -25.57 -0.67
C PHE A 286 -2.97 -24.62 -1.74
N ALA A 287 -2.06 -24.04 -2.54
CA ALA A 287 -2.42 -23.10 -3.59
C ALA A 287 -3.36 -23.70 -4.64
N ALA A 288 -3.12 -24.94 -5.08
CA ALA A 288 -3.96 -25.63 -6.05
C ALA A 288 -5.40 -25.85 -5.55
N ARG A 289 -5.60 -25.98 -4.22
CA ARG A 289 -6.93 -26.04 -3.61
C ARG A 289 -7.60 -24.66 -3.53
N ASN A 290 -6.81 -23.61 -3.26
CA ASN A 290 -7.29 -22.26 -3.03
C ASN A 290 -7.56 -21.47 -4.32
N ASN A 291 -6.70 -21.62 -5.35
CA ASN A 291 -6.71 -20.79 -6.57
C ASN A 291 -7.81 -21.23 -7.54
N ARG A 292 -9.03 -21.00 -7.12
CA ARG A 292 -10.24 -21.25 -7.93
C ARG A 292 -10.95 -19.92 -8.13
N SER A 293 -10.88 -19.40 -9.35
CA SER A 293 -11.45 -18.10 -9.67
C SER A 293 -12.92 -17.96 -9.25
N ASN A 294 -13.20 -16.96 -8.41
CA ASN A 294 -14.51 -16.67 -7.88
C ASN A 294 -14.68 -15.15 -7.65
N PRO A 295 -15.35 -14.42 -8.56
CA PRO A 295 -15.54 -12.98 -8.44
C PRO A 295 -16.20 -12.51 -7.14
N LEU A 296 -16.96 -13.37 -6.44
CA LEU A 296 -17.55 -13.02 -5.14
C LEU A 296 -16.49 -12.85 -4.02
N LEU A 297 -15.27 -13.38 -4.23
CA LEU A 297 -14.15 -13.26 -3.30
C LEU A 297 -13.20 -12.09 -3.61
N TRP A 298 -13.50 -11.27 -4.61
CA TRP A 298 -12.72 -10.06 -4.89
C TRP A 298 -13.16 -8.94 -3.97
N GLU A 299 -12.30 -8.47 -3.10
CA GLU A 299 -12.63 -7.46 -2.10
C GLU A 299 -11.96 -6.13 -2.38
N GLU A 300 -12.74 -5.07 -2.48
CA GLU A 300 -12.21 -3.70 -2.51
C GLU A 300 -11.65 -3.34 -1.12
N ARG A 301 -10.48 -2.72 -1.08
CA ARG A 301 -9.75 -2.40 0.16
C ARG A 301 -9.33 -0.94 0.21
N ALA A 302 -9.20 -0.40 1.43
CA ALA A 302 -8.67 0.95 1.63
C ALA A 302 -7.17 1.06 1.31
N ALA A 303 -6.42 0.00 1.55
CA ALA A 303 -5.00 -0.10 1.21
C ALA A 303 -4.62 -1.55 0.90
N LEU A 304 -3.57 -1.72 0.10
CA LEU A 304 -3.01 -3.01 -0.29
C LEU A 304 -1.49 -3.03 -0.09
N MET A 305 -0.91 -4.21 0.09
CA MET A 305 0.53 -4.42 0.21
C MET A 305 1.08 -5.03 -1.10
N PRO A 306 2.13 -4.44 -1.70
CA PRO A 306 2.57 -4.76 -3.05
C PRO A 306 3.63 -5.87 -3.12
N PHE A 307 3.37 -7.08 -2.63
CA PHE A 307 4.32 -8.19 -2.83
C PHE A 307 4.17 -8.86 -4.20
N VAL A 308 2.95 -8.97 -4.70
CA VAL A 308 2.60 -9.27 -6.09
C VAL A 308 1.45 -8.35 -6.48
N SER A 309 1.62 -7.59 -7.54
CA SER A 309 0.68 -6.55 -7.94
C SER A 309 0.45 -6.57 -9.44
N VAL A 310 -0.80 -6.51 -9.85
CA VAL A 310 -1.18 -6.33 -11.26
C VAL A 310 -1.81 -4.96 -11.43
N VAL A 311 -1.30 -4.19 -12.41
CA VAL A 311 -1.83 -2.87 -12.78
C VAL A 311 -1.98 -2.77 -14.30
N PRO A 312 -2.93 -1.96 -14.82
CA PRO A 312 -2.96 -1.63 -16.25
C PRO A 312 -1.74 -0.76 -16.61
N ASN A 313 -1.18 -0.98 -17.78
CA ASN A 313 -0.09 -0.13 -18.27
C ASN A 313 -0.64 1.22 -18.76
N LEU A 314 -0.59 2.20 -17.86
CA LEU A 314 -0.94 3.60 -18.13
C LEU A 314 0.30 4.51 -18.00
N PHE A 315 1.50 3.96 -18.14
CA PHE A 315 2.78 4.67 -17.96
C PHE A 315 3.09 5.69 -19.07
N ASP A 316 2.26 5.77 -20.10
CA ASP A 316 2.26 6.87 -21.05
C ASP A 316 1.73 8.21 -20.46
N VAL A 317 1.12 8.16 -19.27
CA VAL A 317 0.75 9.34 -18.48
C VAL A 317 1.87 9.60 -17.45
N PRO A 318 2.65 10.69 -17.58
CA PRO A 318 3.84 10.92 -16.76
C PRO A 318 3.59 10.95 -15.25
N GLU A 319 2.40 11.40 -14.85
CA GLU A 319 1.98 11.47 -13.44
C GLU A 319 1.66 10.09 -12.84
N ILE A 320 1.42 9.06 -13.67
CA ILE A 320 1.16 7.70 -13.20
C ILE A 320 2.50 7.00 -12.95
N CYS A 321 3.09 7.34 -11.83
CA CYS A 321 4.29 6.71 -11.30
C CYS A 321 4.23 6.70 -9.76
N ALA A 322 5.11 5.92 -9.15
CA ALA A 322 5.33 5.97 -7.71
C ALA A 322 5.88 7.33 -7.27
N ASP A 323 5.60 7.74 -6.05
CA ASP A 323 6.14 8.98 -5.52
C ASP A 323 7.55 8.77 -4.95
N TYR A 324 8.56 9.24 -5.68
CA TYR A 324 9.97 9.11 -5.31
C TYR A 324 10.37 9.78 -3.99
N THR A 325 9.48 10.59 -3.38
CA THR A 325 9.72 11.19 -2.05
C THR A 325 9.74 10.14 -0.94
N TYR A 326 9.15 8.96 -1.16
CA TYR A 326 9.25 7.79 -0.27
C TYR A 326 10.56 7.04 -0.55
N THR A 327 11.66 7.58 -0.08
CA THR A 327 13.03 7.14 -0.45
C THR A 327 13.39 5.72 -0.03
N MET A 328 12.64 5.12 0.92
CA MET A 328 12.91 3.82 1.53
C MET A 328 11.73 2.85 1.45
N CYS A 329 10.82 3.05 0.52
CA CYS A 329 9.65 2.18 0.24
C CYS A 329 8.57 2.06 1.33
N ASP A 330 8.74 2.66 2.52
CA ASP A 330 7.68 2.66 3.54
C ASP A 330 6.64 3.76 3.27
N PHE A 331 5.35 3.44 3.43
CA PHE A 331 4.18 4.29 3.14
C PHE A 331 3.96 4.63 1.65
N GLU A 332 4.77 4.11 0.76
CA GLU A 332 4.59 4.27 -0.68
C GLU A 332 3.29 3.60 -1.16
N ASP A 333 2.99 2.43 -0.64
CA ASP A 333 1.76 1.67 -0.87
C ASP A 333 0.52 2.37 -0.29
N ASP A 334 0.64 2.98 0.88
CA ASP A 334 -0.40 3.82 1.48
C ASP A 334 -0.68 5.07 0.65
N ASP A 335 0.38 5.71 0.17
CA ASP A 335 0.30 6.88 -0.70
C ASP A 335 -0.42 6.54 -2.01
N PHE A 336 0.02 5.46 -2.65
CA PHE A 336 -0.56 5.01 -3.90
C PHE A 336 -2.03 4.59 -3.73
N SER A 337 -2.34 3.85 -2.66
CA SER A 337 -3.72 3.53 -2.28
C SER A 337 -4.59 4.78 -2.10
N THR A 338 -4.04 5.84 -1.52
CA THR A 338 -4.75 7.11 -1.31
C THR A 338 -5.00 7.83 -2.63
N ILE A 339 -4.02 7.83 -3.56
CA ILE A 339 -4.21 8.37 -4.91
C ILE A 339 -5.35 7.63 -5.62
N LEU A 340 -5.35 6.30 -5.60
CA LEU A 340 -6.36 5.49 -6.27
C LEU A 340 -7.78 5.77 -5.73
N ARG A 341 -7.96 5.73 -4.41
CA ARG A 341 -9.27 6.03 -3.80
C ARG A 341 -9.77 7.42 -4.16
N ARG A 342 -8.90 8.45 -4.05
CA ARG A 342 -9.27 9.86 -4.28
C ARG A 342 -9.45 10.23 -5.74
N SER A 343 -8.97 9.38 -6.67
CA SER A 343 -9.19 9.52 -8.11
C SER A 343 -10.30 8.62 -8.65
N GLY A 344 -10.89 7.77 -7.78
CA GLY A 344 -12.01 6.89 -8.12
C GLY A 344 -11.63 5.59 -8.81
N PHE A 345 -10.35 5.23 -8.85
CA PHE A 345 -9.93 3.88 -9.19
C PHE A 345 -10.20 2.92 -8.03
N LYS A 346 -10.47 1.66 -8.35
CA LYS A 346 -10.58 0.59 -7.36
C LYS A 346 -9.27 -0.16 -7.21
N GLN A 347 -9.09 -0.71 -6.02
CA GLN A 347 -8.00 -1.63 -5.68
C GLN A 347 -8.59 -2.87 -5.02
N ILE A 348 -8.18 -4.05 -5.49
CA ILE A 348 -8.83 -5.32 -5.18
C ILE A 348 -7.85 -6.31 -4.56
N LEU A 349 -8.24 -6.87 -3.42
CA LEU A 349 -7.67 -8.11 -2.89
C LEU A 349 -8.43 -9.29 -3.50
N ALA A 350 -7.76 -10.06 -4.36
CA ALA A 350 -8.31 -11.26 -4.99
C ALA A 350 -8.18 -12.47 -4.02
N LYS A 351 -9.15 -12.66 -3.12
CA LYS A 351 -9.12 -13.73 -2.11
C LYS A 351 -9.31 -15.14 -2.68
N ASP A 352 -9.64 -15.24 -3.95
CA ASP A 352 -9.68 -16.50 -4.72
C ASP A 352 -8.31 -16.89 -5.31
N THR A 353 -7.29 -16.10 -5.03
CA THR A 353 -5.92 -16.29 -5.54
C THR A 353 -4.93 -16.17 -4.39
N PHE A 354 -4.10 -17.17 -4.26
CA PHE A 354 -3.01 -17.26 -3.28
C PHE A 354 -1.67 -17.28 -3.99
N VAL A 355 -0.73 -16.47 -3.53
CA VAL A 355 0.69 -16.50 -3.89
C VAL A 355 1.50 -16.55 -2.60
N HIS A 356 2.47 -17.45 -2.52
CA HIS A 356 3.30 -17.56 -1.33
C HIS A 356 4.27 -16.39 -1.23
N HIS A 357 4.53 -15.90 -0.01
CA HIS A 357 5.47 -14.83 0.28
C HIS A 357 6.35 -15.20 1.48
N PHE A 358 7.66 -15.18 1.30
CA PHE A 358 8.60 -15.48 2.39
C PHE A 358 8.69 -14.37 3.45
N GLY A 359 8.12 -13.19 3.18
CA GLY A 359 7.93 -12.15 4.19
C GLY A 359 9.06 -11.14 4.29
N GLY A 360 9.32 -10.35 3.26
CA GLY A 360 10.21 -9.19 3.31
C GLY A 360 11.64 -9.52 3.73
N VAL A 361 12.18 -10.63 3.25
CA VAL A 361 13.48 -11.18 3.66
C VAL A 361 14.60 -10.15 3.58
N THR A 362 14.67 -9.40 2.49
CA THR A 362 15.66 -8.34 2.27
C THR A 362 15.42 -7.13 3.19
N LEU A 363 14.18 -6.67 3.28
CA LEU A 363 13.81 -5.50 4.06
C LEU A 363 14.03 -5.73 5.56
N ASN A 364 13.71 -6.94 6.06
CA ASN A 364 13.93 -7.32 7.45
C ASN A 364 15.43 -7.36 7.81
N GLU A 365 16.30 -7.75 6.88
CA GLU A 365 17.76 -7.72 7.12
C GLU A 365 18.27 -6.28 7.16
N VAL A 366 17.82 -5.42 6.25
CA VAL A 366 18.18 -3.99 6.25
C VAL A 366 17.68 -3.33 7.54
N ARG A 367 16.45 -3.62 7.98
CA ARG A 367 15.88 -3.10 9.24
C ARG A 367 16.65 -3.57 10.48
N ARG A 368 17.14 -4.82 10.52
CA ARG A 368 17.95 -5.33 11.63
C ARG A 368 19.34 -4.71 11.71
N LYS A 369 19.95 -4.38 10.57
CA LYS A 369 21.30 -3.78 10.50
C LYS A 369 21.29 -2.28 10.75
N SER A 370 20.23 -1.59 10.37
CA SER A 370 20.02 -0.20 10.76
C SER A 370 19.38 -0.20 12.15
N VAL A 371 19.97 0.48 13.11
CA VAL A 371 19.38 0.82 14.43
C VAL A 371 18.03 1.55 14.26
N ASN A 372 17.53 1.63 13.06
CA ASN A 372 16.46 2.49 12.62
C ASN A 372 15.31 1.64 12.09
N PHE A 373 14.27 1.58 12.86
CA PHE A 373 12.92 1.84 12.37
C PHE A 373 12.84 3.21 11.64
N ALA A 374 13.97 3.77 11.22
CA ALA A 374 14.11 5.10 10.69
C ALA A 374 13.28 5.30 9.43
N SER A 375 13.08 4.26 8.62
CA SER A 375 12.26 4.37 7.43
C SER A 375 10.80 4.66 7.78
N LEU A 376 10.17 3.87 8.66
CA LEU A 376 8.79 4.13 9.11
C LEU A 376 8.67 5.48 9.82
N VAL A 377 9.66 5.81 10.68
CA VAL A 377 9.68 7.08 11.41
C VAL A 377 9.85 8.27 10.46
N ASN A 378 10.71 8.14 9.44
CA ASN A 378 11.04 9.23 8.52
C ASN A 378 9.99 9.40 7.40
N MET A 379 9.38 8.32 6.92
CA MET A 379 8.45 8.37 5.80
C MET A 379 7.00 8.67 6.22
N ARG A 380 6.60 8.34 7.44
CA ARG A 380 5.28 8.70 7.98
C ARG A 380 5.02 10.21 8.01
N PRO A 381 5.99 11.07 8.44
CA PRO A 381 5.85 12.53 8.31
C PRO A 381 5.67 13.01 6.86
N VAL A 382 6.35 12.39 5.89
CA VAL A 382 6.18 12.70 4.46
C VAL A 382 4.73 12.48 4.02
N PHE A 383 4.14 11.34 4.40
CA PHE A 383 2.74 11.05 4.13
C PHE A 383 1.82 12.07 4.81
N ARG A 384 2.04 12.36 6.10
CA ARG A 384 1.24 13.33 6.88
C ARG A 384 1.33 14.74 6.30
N GLU A 385 2.50 15.16 5.85
CA GLU A 385 2.67 16.47 5.19
C GLU A 385 1.90 16.53 3.88
N LYS A 386 1.97 15.49 3.05
CA LYS A 386 1.30 15.42 1.75
C LYS A 386 -0.23 15.38 1.87
N TRP A 387 -0.74 14.50 2.72
CA TRP A 387 -2.17 14.20 2.81
C TRP A 387 -2.90 14.90 3.95
N LYS A 388 -2.16 15.50 4.89
CA LYS A 388 -2.67 16.15 6.13
C LYS A 388 -3.42 15.20 7.05
N VAL A 389 -3.25 13.89 6.87
CA VAL A 389 -3.82 12.81 7.70
C VAL A 389 -2.76 11.78 8.00
N ASP A 390 -2.99 10.98 9.04
CA ASP A 390 -2.05 9.93 9.43
C ASP A 390 -2.42 8.59 8.76
N PRO A 391 -1.49 7.87 8.09
CA PRO A 391 -1.81 6.66 7.36
C PRO A 391 -2.34 5.54 8.27
N TRP A 392 -1.84 5.43 9.50
CA TRP A 392 -2.24 4.38 10.42
C TRP A 392 -3.56 4.68 11.14
N GLN A 393 -3.75 5.92 11.58
CA GLN A 393 -4.99 6.33 12.23
C GLN A 393 -6.16 6.37 11.25
N SER A 394 -5.88 6.77 10.02
CA SER A 394 -6.90 6.98 8.99
C SER A 394 -7.51 5.68 8.45
N ARG A 395 -6.87 4.53 8.64
CA ARG A 395 -7.42 3.23 8.22
C ARG A 395 -8.64 2.80 9.01
N ALA A 396 -8.79 3.24 10.26
CA ALA A 396 -9.97 2.96 11.11
C ALA A 396 -10.45 1.50 11.02
N HIS A 397 -9.51 0.56 11.12
CA HIS A 397 -9.83 -0.88 11.03
C HIS A 397 -10.93 -1.27 12.02
N MET A 398 -11.95 -2.01 11.54
CA MET A 398 -13.11 -2.44 12.31
C MET A 398 -13.19 -3.98 12.33
N PRO A 399 -12.34 -4.65 13.13
CA PRO A 399 -12.38 -6.09 13.27
C PRO A 399 -13.75 -6.58 13.72
N TYR A 400 -14.07 -7.83 13.38
CA TYR A 400 -15.34 -8.46 13.72
C TYR A 400 -16.59 -7.75 13.15
N LEU A 401 -16.44 -6.78 12.24
CA LEU A 401 -17.61 -6.18 11.59
C LEU A 401 -18.32 -7.21 10.72
N GLU A 402 -17.58 -8.02 9.99
CA GLU A 402 -18.15 -9.06 9.12
C GLU A 402 -18.91 -10.12 9.91
N GLU A 403 -18.41 -10.53 11.06
CA GLU A 403 -19.12 -11.45 11.98
C GLU A 403 -20.42 -10.82 12.47
N ALA A 404 -20.41 -9.53 12.84
CA ALA A 404 -21.61 -8.82 13.23
C ALA A 404 -22.63 -8.73 12.09
N LEU A 405 -22.17 -8.48 10.87
CA LEU A 405 -23.02 -8.48 9.68
C LEU A 405 -23.63 -9.86 9.42
N SER A 406 -22.85 -10.93 9.61
CA SER A 406 -23.29 -12.32 9.40
C SER A 406 -24.29 -12.80 10.44
N ALA A 407 -24.19 -12.29 11.67
CA ALA A 407 -25.09 -12.67 12.77
C ALA A 407 -26.50 -12.08 12.65
N GLN A 408 -26.71 -11.11 11.74
CA GLN A 408 -27.97 -10.41 11.60
C GLN A 408 -28.85 -10.99 10.49
N THR A 409 -30.17 -10.87 10.69
CA THR A 409 -31.17 -11.14 9.65
C THR A 409 -31.73 -9.82 9.12
N TYR A 410 -31.54 -9.58 7.84
CA TYR A 410 -31.97 -8.32 7.21
C TYR A 410 -33.33 -8.53 6.52
N ALA A 411 -34.36 -7.89 7.05
CA ALA A 411 -35.71 -7.94 6.48
C ALA A 411 -35.90 -6.99 5.29
N ASN A 412 -35.06 -5.96 5.20
CA ASN A 412 -35.20 -4.90 4.19
C ASN A 412 -34.31 -5.15 2.97
N GLU A 413 -34.78 -4.66 1.80
CA GLU A 413 -34.03 -4.67 0.55
C GLU A 413 -34.29 -3.34 -0.19
N PRO A 414 -33.29 -2.49 -0.45
CA PRO A 414 -31.89 -2.66 -0.03
C PRO A 414 -31.71 -2.52 1.49
N VAL A 415 -30.69 -3.20 2.01
CA VAL A 415 -30.18 -2.94 3.35
C VAL A 415 -29.59 -1.53 3.39
N ARG A 416 -29.82 -0.79 4.46
CA ARG A 416 -29.25 0.57 4.60
C ARG A 416 -28.21 0.62 5.71
N ALA A 417 -27.04 1.15 5.38
CA ALA A 417 -25.95 1.36 6.32
C ALA A 417 -25.58 2.84 6.40
N LEU A 418 -25.30 3.32 7.60
CA LEU A 418 -24.71 4.63 7.87
C LEU A 418 -23.32 4.42 8.42
N VAL A 419 -22.32 5.02 7.78
CA VAL A 419 -20.94 5.04 8.29
C VAL A 419 -20.59 6.47 8.68
N ILE A 420 -20.35 6.69 9.97
CA ILE A 420 -20.00 7.98 10.54
C ILE A 420 -18.48 8.04 10.67
N GLU A 421 -17.86 9.09 10.16
CA GLU A 421 -16.41 9.27 10.09
C GLU A 421 -15.70 8.03 9.50
N PRO A 422 -15.95 7.69 8.23
CA PRO A 422 -15.37 6.51 7.59
C PRO A 422 -13.86 6.60 7.40
N MET A 423 -13.25 7.76 7.52
CA MET A 423 -11.84 8.03 7.29
C MET A 423 -11.40 7.51 5.91
N PHE A 424 -10.47 6.55 5.80
CA PHE A 424 -10.09 5.92 4.53
C PHE A 424 -11.13 4.94 3.96
N GLY A 425 -12.23 4.70 4.67
CA GLY A 425 -13.36 3.94 4.15
C GLY A 425 -13.35 2.45 4.47
N GLU A 426 -12.53 1.96 5.40
CA GLU A 426 -12.43 0.53 5.71
C GLU A 426 -13.79 -0.08 6.06
N GLY A 427 -14.61 0.60 6.88
CA GLY A 427 -15.97 0.17 7.22
C GLY A 427 -16.91 0.15 6.02
N LEU A 428 -16.78 1.13 5.09
CA LEU A 428 -17.56 1.18 3.85
C LEU A 428 -17.24 -0.03 2.97
N PHE A 429 -15.95 -0.33 2.77
CA PHE A 429 -15.51 -1.48 1.97
C PHE A 429 -15.95 -2.80 2.58
N THR A 430 -15.83 -2.98 3.89
CA THR A 430 -16.25 -4.21 4.58
C THR A 430 -17.74 -4.47 4.39
N ILE A 431 -18.60 -3.46 4.56
CA ILE A 431 -20.04 -3.57 4.35
C ILE A 431 -20.34 -3.92 2.89
N ARG A 432 -19.76 -3.20 1.94
CA ARG A 432 -19.99 -3.41 0.50
C ARG A 432 -19.54 -4.80 0.06
N ASN A 433 -18.38 -5.26 0.47
CA ASN A 433 -17.84 -6.58 0.18
C ASN A 433 -18.75 -7.69 0.74
N PHE A 434 -19.21 -7.56 1.97
CA PHE A 434 -20.11 -8.52 2.61
C PHE A 434 -21.41 -8.67 1.82
N PHE A 435 -22.10 -7.56 1.52
CA PHE A 435 -23.39 -7.62 0.81
C PHE A 435 -23.24 -8.06 -0.64
N ARG A 436 -22.13 -7.70 -1.32
CA ARG A 436 -21.81 -8.23 -2.66
C ARG A 436 -21.63 -9.75 -2.62
N ARG A 437 -20.89 -10.29 -1.66
CA ARG A 437 -20.65 -11.74 -1.50
C ARG A 437 -21.93 -12.49 -1.17
N THR A 438 -22.82 -11.92 -0.37
CA THR A 438 -24.13 -12.50 -0.05
C THR A 438 -25.21 -12.19 -1.09
N GLN A 439 -24.84 -11.53 -2.20
CA GLN A 439 -25.70 -11.16 -3.33
C GLN A 439 -26.94 -10.35 -2.91
N ARG A 440 -26.78 -9.47 -1.91
CA ARG A 440 -27.80 -8.54 -1.45
C ARG A 440 -27.45 -7.11 -1.81
N ARG A 441 -28.47 -6.29 -2.06
CA ARG A 441 -28.28 -4.87 -2.31
C ARG A 441 -28.10 -4.11 -0.98
N VAL A 442 -27.14 -3.20 -0.96
CA VAL A 442 -26.91 -2.29 0.16
C VAL A 442 -26.80 -0.86 -0.35
N THR A 443 -27.40 0.07 0.38
CA THR A 443 -27.16 1.51 0.21
C THR A 443 -26.36 1.99 1.41
N ILE A 444 -25.26 2.68 1.16
CA ILE A 444 -24.32 3.13 2.19
C ILE A 444 -24.24 4.66 2.16
N ASP A 445 -24.69 5.29 3.23
CA ASP A 445 -24.58 6.71 3.47
C ASP A 445 -23.34 6.97 4.36
N ALA A 446 -22.56 7.99 4.05
CA ALA A 446 -21.40 8.40 4.83
C ALA A 446 -21.61 9.80 5.42
N VAL A 447 -21.33 9.98 6.71
CA VAL A 447 -21.23 11.28 7.37
C VAL A 447 -19.77 11.57 7.65
N VAL A 448 -19.28 12.69 7.14
CA VAL A 448 -17.88 13.13 7.26
C VAL A 448 -17.85 14.51 7.91
N ALA A 449 -17.30 14.60 9.12
CA ALA A 449 -17.11 15.86 9.82
C ALA A 449 -15.72 16.46 9.55
N ASP A 450 -14.71 15.63 9.39
CA ASP A 450 -13.37 16.06 9.01
C ASP A 450 -13.24 16.14 7.49
N GLU A 451 -13.25 17.36 6.95
CA GLU A 451 -13.20 17.62 5.50
C GLU A 451 -12.01 16.96 4.77
N ARG A 452 -10.92 16.65 5.49
CA ARG A 452 -9.74 15.98 4.92
C ARG A 452 -10.07 14.60 4.36
N TYR A 453 -11.14 13.94 4.85
CA TYR A 453 -11.60 12.62 4.42
C TYR A 453 -12.75 12.62 3.41
N LEU A 454 -13.31 13.79 3.07
CA LEU A 454 -14.36 13.89 2.03
C LEU A 454 -13.95 13.22 0.71
N PRO A 455 -12.72 13.43 0.20
CA PRO A 455 -12.32 12.80 -1.05
C PRO A 455 -12.31 11.26 -1.00
N ASP A 456 -12.01 10.65 0.16
CA ASP A 456 -11.97 9.19 0.32
C ASP A 456 -13.37 8.57 0.26
N SER A 457 -14.42 9.30 0.66
CA SER A 457 -15.82 8.84 0.64
C SER A 457 -16.52 9.07 -0.71
N LYS A 458 -16.02 9.98 -1.54
CA LYS A 458 -16.66 10.44 -2.79
C LYS A 458 -17.04 9.32 -3.75
N TYR A 459 -16.20 8.28 -3.87
CA TYR A 459 -16.39 7.18 -4.80
C TYR A 459 -16.77 5.85 -4.13
N THR A 460 -16.86 5.83 -2.78
CA THR A 460 -17.07 4.61 -1.98
C THR A 460 -18.43 4.53 -1.32
N ALA A 461 -19.03 5.67 -0.93
CA ALA A 461 -20.39 5.75 -0.42
C ALA A 461 -21.39 6.11 -1.52
N ASP A 462 -22.66 5.72 -1.35
CA ASP A 462 -23.73 6.09 -2.29
C ASP A 462 -24.16 7.56 -2.09
N HIS A 463 -24.17 8.02 -0.82
CA HIS A 463 -24.37 9.43 -0.49
C HIS A 463 -23.35 9.87 0.56
N VAL A 464 -22.84 11.09 0.44
CA VAL A 464 -21.87 11.68 1.36
C VAL A 464 -22.45 12.98 1.92
N TYR A 465 -22.50 13.07 3.23
CA TYR A 465 -22.97 14.24 3.98
C TYR A 465 -21.76 14.86 4.70
N ALA A 466 -21.37 16.06 4.29
CA ALA A 466 -20.34 16.85 4.95
C ALA A 466 -21.00 17.60 6.13
N LEU A 467 -20.87 17.09 7.34
CA LEU A 467 -21.47 17.67 8.54
C LEU A 467 -20.38 17.95 9.57
N PRO A 468 -20.05 19.22 9.85
CA PRO A 468 -18.94 19.56 10.75
C PRO A 468 -19.21 19.18 12.23
N TYR A 469 -20.46 18.85 12.55
CA TYR A 469 -20.85 18.41 13.89
C TYR A 469 -21.67 17.13 13.83
N LEU A 470 -21.31 16.16 14.65
CA LEU A 470 -21.98 14.85 14.70
C LEU A 470 -23.25 14.85 15.58
N ASP A 471 -23.58 15.94 16.28
CA ASP A 471 -24.69 15.98 17.23
C ASP A 471 -26.08 16.06 16.59
N ASN A 472 -26.14 16.48 15.33
CA ASN A 472 -27.38 16.80 14.66
C ASN A 472 -27.55 16.08 13.32
N ILE A 473 -26.94 14.91 13.18
CA ILE A 473 -27.05 14.09 11.95
C ILE A 473 -28.52 13.87 11.58
N GLU A 474 -29.38 13.58 12.54
CA GLU A 474 -30.82 13.32 12.32
C GLU A 474 -31.61 14.53 11.80
N GLU A 475 -31.10 15.76 11.90
CA GLU A 475 -31.69 16.94 11.30
C GLU A 475 -31.48 17.01 9.79
N HIS A 476 -30.37 16.45 9.33
CA HIS A 476 -29.96 16.43 7.92
C HIS A 476 -30.35 15.14 7.20
N ILE A 477 -30.43 14.01 7.93
CA ILE A 477 -30.70 12.70 7.40
C ILE A 477 -31.95 12.11 8.03
N ARG A 478 -33.01 11.89 7.22
CA ARG A 478 -34.32 11.37 7.68
C ARG A 478 -34.44 9.86 7.60
N GLU A 479 -33.48 9.22 6.94
CA GLU A 479 -33.47 7.79 6.73
C GLU A 479 -33.29 7.01 8.02
N LYS A 480 -33.77 5.75 8.00
CA LYS A 480 -33.52 4.76 9.03
C LYS A 480 -32.61 3.67 8.50
N TYR A 481 -31.76 3.16 9.37
CA TYR A 481 -30.66 2.26 9.02
C TYR A 481 -30.77 0.91 9.71
N ASP A 482 -30.36 -0.13 9.01
CA ASP A 482 -30.19 -1.47 9.57
C ASP A 482 -28.83 -1.58 10.30
N ILE A 483 -27.86 -0.76 9.87
CA ILE A 483 -26.48 -0.77 10.35
C ILE A 483 -26.00 0.66 10.54
N ILE A 484 -25.43 0.96 11.72
CA ILE A 484 -24.69 2.22 11.97
C ILE A 484 -23.28 1.84 12.44
N VAL A 485 -22.26 2.27 11.71
CA VAL A 485 -20.85 2.06 12.05
C VAL A 485 -20.18 3.41 12.26
N MET A 486 -19.42 3.55 13.34
CA MET A 486 -18.54 4.68 13.55
C MET A 486 -17.11 4.28 13.18
N GLY A 487 -16.57 4.84 12.11
CA GLY A 487 -15.22 4.56 11.58
C GLY A 487 -14.13 5.12 12.47
N ALA A 488 -14.25 6.38 12.91
CA ALA A 488 -13.37 6.98 13.89
C ALA A 488 -13.58 6.42 15.31
N ALA A 489 -12.60 6.59 16.17
CA ALA A 489 -12.74 6.18 17.56
C ALA A 489 -13.76 7.03 18.31
N LEU A 490 -14.58 6.40 19.14
CA LEU A 490 -15.56 7.11 19.98
C LEU A 490 -14.92 8.18 20.88
N ASN A 491 -13.64 8.01 21.20
CA ASN A 491 -12.84 8.97 21.96
C ASN A 491 -12.72 10.36 21.29
N ASP A 492 -13.07 10.47 20.01
CA ASP A 492 -13.12 11.76 19.31
C ASP A 492 -14.35 12.59 19.73
N LEU A 493 -15.32 11.98 20.44
CA LEU A 493 -16.41 12.67 21.08
C LEU A 493 -16.05 13.04 22.52
N SER A 494 -16.45 14.23 22.96
CA SER A 494 -16.36 14.54 24.39
C SER A 494 -17.25 13.61 25.23
N VAL A 495 -16.82 13.27 26.45
CA VAL A 495 -17.56 12.37 27.35
C VAL A 495 -19.04 12.76 27.50
N ARG A 496 -19.34 14.07 27.58
CA ARG A 496 -20.70 14.59 27.71
C ARG A 496 -21.58 14.34 26.49
N ARG A 497 -20.98 14.13 25.33
CA ARG A 497 -21.68 13.95 24.04
C ARG A 497 -21.93 12.46 23.71
N ILE A 498 -21.28 11.53 24.38
CA ILE A 498 -21.38 10.09 24.07
C ILE A 498 -22.83 9.60 24.20
N VAL A 499 -23.48 9.81 25.35
CA VAL A 499 -24.85 9.33 25.55
C VAL A 499 -25.86 10.00 24.61
N PRO A 500 -25.86 11.34 24.44
CA PRO A 500 -26.70 12.01 23.45
C PRO A 500 -26.48 11.47 22.02
N PHE A 501 -25.24 11.26 21.62
CA PHE A 501 -24.87 10.68 20.32
C PHE A 501 -25.50 9.30 20.10
N PHE A 502 -25.35 8.39 21.05
CA PHE A 502 -25.93 7.05 20.94
C PHE A 502 -27.47 7.07 20.98
N ARG A 503 -28.08 7.98 21.73
CA ARG A 503 -29.55 8.17 21.67
C ARG A 503 -30.01 8.61 20.28
N MET A 504 -29.28 9.52 19.65
CA MET A 504 -29.53 9.92 18.27
C MET A 504 -29.37 8.72 17.31
N CYS A 505 -28.26 8.03 17.34
CA CYS A 505 -28.02 6.84 16.49
C CYS A 505 -29.13 5.81 16.66
N ARG A 506 -29.59 5.56 17.89
CA ARG A 506 -30.67 4.63 18.17
C ARG A 506 -32.00 5.06 17.55
N ARG A 507 -32.32 6.37 17.59
CA ARG A 507 -33.52 6.88 16.88
C ARG A 507 -33.42 6.68 15.37
N MET A 508 -32.23 6.64 14.81
CA MET A 508 -31.97 6.41 13.38
C MET A 508 -31.97 4.93 13.01
N LEU A 509 -31.95 3.99 13.96
CA LEU A 509 -32.02 2.57 13.67
C LEU A 509 -33.43 2.12 13.26
N ARG A 510 -33.49 1.12 12.39
CA ARG A 510 -34.65 0.27 12.16
C ARG A 510 -34.75 -0.79 13.27
N ALA A 511 -35.94 -1.39 13.42
CA ALA A 511 -36.11 -2.52 14.33
C ALA A 511 -35.17 -3.68 13.94
N GLY A 512 -34.42 -4.20 14.90
CA GLY A 512 -33.41 -5.25 14.67
C GLY A 512 -32.08 -4.74 14.09
N GLY A 513 -31.90 -3.43 13.92
CA GLY A 513 -30.64 -2.85 13.52
C GLY A 513 -29.63 -2.78 14.67
N PHE A 514 -28.36 -2.55 14.35
CA PHE A 514 -27.29 -2.47 15.34
C PHE A 514 -26.34 -1.29 15.10
N ILE A 515 -25.62 -0.91 16.17
CA ILE A 515 -24.55 0.08 16.15
C ILE A 515 -23.22 -0.60 16.45
N ARG A 516 -22.19 -0.22 15.71
CA ARG A 516 -20.82 -0.66 15.97
C ARG A 516 -19.86 0.52 15.95
N CYS A 517 -19.03 0.62 16.98
CA CYS A 517 -18.03 1.66 17.06
C CYS A 517 -16.74 1.16 17.71
N ARG A 518 -15.68 1.93 17.53
CA ARG A 518 -14.34 1.69 18.05
C ARG A 518 -14.05 2.61 19.23
N ILE A 519 -13.40 2.10 20.26
CA ILE A 519 -12.89 2.85 21.41
C ILE A 519 -11.40 2.58 21.51
N VAL A 520 -10.60 3.63 21.66
CA VAL A 520 -9.19 3.49 22.07
C VAL A 520 -9.14 3.21 23.56
N ASN A 521 -8.52 2.09 23.95
CA ASN A 521 -8.37 1.71 25.36
C ASN A 521 -7.14 2.38 25.95
N TYR A 522 -7.30 3.54 26.55
CA TYR A 522 -6.21 4.26 27.19
C TYR A 522 -5.64 3.57 28.45
N SER A 523 -6.28 2.53 28.93
CA SER A 523 -5.79 1.71 30.06
C SER A 523 -4.96 0.51 29.62
N SER A 524 -4.79 0.27 28.32
CA SER A 524 -3.89 -0.78 27.85
C SER A 524 -2.44 -0.46 28.21
N ALA A 525 -1.65 -1.52 28.40
CA ALA A 525 -0.25 -1.38 28.75
C ALA A 525 0.50 -0.57 27.69
N GLU A 526 0.24 -0.79 26.41
CA GLU A 526 0.84 -0.05 25.30
C GLU A 526 0.48 1.44 25.37
N ASN A 527 -0.78 1.80 25.50
CA ASN A 527 -1.22 3.19 25.61
C ASN A 527 -0.70 3.89 26.87
N ILE A 528 -0.52 3.17 27.98
CA ILE A 528 0.09 3.72 29.20
C ILE A 528 1.57 4.04 28.97
N LEU A 529 2.33 3.11 28.39
CA LEU A 529 3.77 3.30 28.18
C LEU A 529 4.09 4.37 27.14
N GLN A 530 3.27 4.51 26.12
CA GLN A 530 3.41 5.59 25.14
C GLN A 530 3.29 7.00 25.74
N ARG A 531 2.68 7.13 26.92
CA ARG A 531 2.54 8.40 27.64
C ARG A 531 3.67 8.71 28.61
N LEU A 532 4.54 7.75 28.90
CA LEU A 532 5.65 7.99 29.81
C LEU A 532 6.71 8.88 29.14
N PRO A 533 7.23 9.91 29.83
CA PRO A 533 8.34 10.71 29.32
C PRO A 533 9.53 9.80 28.97
N ASN A 534 10.13 10.00 27.83
CA ASN A 534 11.25 9.21 27.28
C ASN A 534 10.91 7.78 26.83
N SER A 535 9.64 7.42 26.69
CA SER A 535 9.27 6.20 25.98
C SER A 535 9.59 6.32 24.48
N ILE A 536 9.72 5.16 23.82
CA ILE A 536 9.86 5.07 22.34
C ILE A 536 8.79 5.96 21.68
N PRO A 537 9.13 6.74 20.63
CA PRO A 537 8.15 7.61 19.97
C PRO A 537 6.87 6.84 19.67
N PRO A 538 5.69 7.42 19.89
CA PRO A 538 4.44 6.71 19.71
C PRO A 538 4.33 6.25 18.25
N LEU A 539 4.49 4.96 18.03
CA LEU A 539 4.44 4.35 16.70
C LEU A 539 3.02 4.27 16.14
N VAL A 540 2.02 4.38 16.99
CA VAL A 540 0.63 4.04 16.62
C VAL A 540 -0.36 5.19 16.80
N TYR A 541 -0.31 6.00 17.84
CA TYR A 541 -1.33 7.02 18.09
C TYR A 541 -0.73 8.31 18.63
N ASP A 542 -0.82 9.40 17.88
CA ASP A 542 -0.65 10.75 18.43
C ASP A 542 -1.89 11.07 19.26
N ILE A 543 -1.77 11.02 20.58
CA ILE A 543 -2.80 11.54 21.48
C ILE A 543 -2.66 13.05 21.45
N VAL A 544 -3.44 13.72 20.61
CA VAL A 544 -3.51 15.17 20.59
C VAL A 544 -4.50 15.60 21.67
N PRO A 545 -4.07 16.31 22.74
CA PRO A 545 -4.99 16.94 23.66
C PRO A 545 -5.81 17.99 22.89
N ASP A 546 -7.12 17.98 22.99
CA ASP A 546 -7.91 19.10 22.49
C ASP A 546 -7.99 20.23 23.54
N ALA A 547 -8.63 21.34 23.15
CA ALA A 547 -8.80 22.51 24.01
C ALA A 547 -9.57 22.22 25.31
N ASP A 548 -10.28 21.10 25.38
CA ASP A 548 -11.12 20.70 26.52
C ASP A 548 -10.42 19.68 27.45
N GLY A 549 -9.17 19.25 27.15
CA GLY A 549 -8.38 18.31 27.93
C GLY A 549 -8.48 16.86 27.46
N TYR A 550 -7.91 15.93 28.23
CA TYR A 550 -7.81 14.52 27.87
C TYR A 550 -9.18 13.86 27.68
N ARG A 551 -9.40 13.24 26.53
CA ARG A 551 -10.60 12.45 26.21
C ARG A 551 -10.50 11.00 26.70
N ALA A 552 -9.80 10.76 27.82
CA ALA A 552 -9.74 9.45 28.45
C ALA A 552 -10.99 9.25 29.30
N PHE A 553 -11.77 8.22 28.97
CA PHE A 553 -12.89 7.78 29.80
C PHE A 553 -12.74 6.28 30.11
N SER A 554 -13.27 5.87 31.24
CA SER A 554 -13.34 4.46 31.63
C SER A 554 -14.33 3.73 30.71
N ILE A 555 -13.91 2.61 30.15
CA ILE A 555 -14.77 1.75 29.32
C ILE A 555 -15.98 1.28 30.13
N ASP A 556 -15.75 0.84 31.39
CA ASP A 556 -16.81 0.34 32.26
C ASP A 556 -17.83 1.42 32.61
N GLU A 557 -17.39 2.65 32.91
CA GLU A 557 -18.30 3.78 33.16
C GLU A 557 -19.13 4.13 31.92
N THR A 558 -18.48 4.12 30.76
CA THR A 558 -19.15 4.39 29.47
C THR A 558 -20.20 3.32 29.17
N VAL A 559 -19.85 2.05 29.29
CA VAL A 559 -20.77 0.92 29.10
C VAL A 559 -21.91 0.98 30.11
N GLY A 560 -21.61 1.22 31.40
CA GLY A 560 -22.63 1.35 32.43
C GLY A 560 -23.58 2.55 32.20
N ALA A 561 -23.08 3.67 31.67
CA ALA A 561 -23.89 4.80 31.29
C ALA A 561 -24.81 4.46 30.10
N LEU A 562 -24.27 3.81 29.08
CA LEU A 562 -25.03 3.38 27.89
C LEU A 562 -26.12 2.37 28.26
N GLN A 563 -25.82 1.39 29.12
CA GLN A 563 -26.80 0.42 29.60
C GLN A 563 -27.97 1.10 30.33
N ARG A 564 -27.68 2.00 31.26
CA ARG A 564 -28.73 2.75 32.01
C ARG A 564 -29.57 3.62 31.12
N GLU A 565 -28.95 4.31 30.19
CA GLU A 565 -29.60 5.39 29.41
C GLU A 565 -30.30 4.89 28.14
N LEU A 566 -29.76 3.85 27.52
CA LEU A 566 -30.33 3.31 26.28
C LEU A 566 -31.31 2.16 26.55
N GLY A 567 -31.32 1.56 27.76
CA GLY A 567 -32.04 0.31 28.02
C GLY A 567 -31.63 -0.79 27.05
N ALA A 568 -30.39 -0.77 26.61
CA ALA A 568 -29.87 -1.70 25.63
C ALA A 568 -29.94 -3.12 26.20
N ARG A 569 -30.53 -4.05 25.44
CA ARG A 569 -30.66 -5.44 25.90
C ARG A 569 -29.34 -6.17 25.81
N GLU A 570 -28.49 -5.76 24.87
CA GLU A 570 -27.18 -6.39 24.66
C GLU A 570 -26.14 -5.34 24.29
N ILE A 571 -25.09 -5.25 25.11
CA ILE A 571 -23.85 -4.51 24.79
C ILE A 571 -22.73 -5.51 24.93
N SER A 572 -21.99 -5.78 23.84
CA SER A 572 -20.80 -6.61 23.85
C SER A 572 -19.56 -5.82 23.53
N LEU A 573 -18.45 -6.22 24.15
CA LEU A 573 -17.13 -5.63 23.98
C LEU A 573 -16.17 -6.68 23.42
N HIS A 574 -15.41 -6.30 22.39
CA HIS A 574 -14.34 -7.12 21.83
C HIS A 574 -13.02 -6.37 21.97
N TYR A 575 -12.10 -6.89 22.78
CA TYR A 575 -10.78 -6.33 22.99
C TYR A 575 -9.83 -6.84 21.91
N ILE A 576 -9.04 -5.94 21.33
CA ILE A 576 -8.10 -6.23 20.26
C ILE A 576 -6.72 -5.78 20.70
N ALA A 577 -5.77 -6.72 20.74
CA ALA A 577 -4.37 -6.42 20.99
C ALA A 577 -3.73 -5.82 19.74
N GLY A 578 -3.06 -4.67 19.89
CA GLY A 578 -2.18 -4.09 18.88
C GLY A 578 -0.83 -4.79 18.93
N GLY A 579 -0.62 -5.78 18.12
CA GLY A 579 0.37 -6.82 18.31
C GLY A 579 1.84 -6.50 17.97
N HIS A 580 2.47 -5.35 18.28
CA HIS A 580 3.81 -5.15 17.74
C HIS A 580 4.95 -4.74 18.70
N PHE A 581 4.72 -4.24 19.91
CA PHE A 581 5.80 -3.60 20.67
C PHE A 581 5.80 -3.85 22.17
N PHE A 582 5.05 -4.85 22.63
CA PHE A 582 4.91 -5.02 24.07
C PHE A 582 5.61 -6.25 24.62
N PRO A 583 6.06 -6.13 25.90
CA PRO A 583 6.50 -7.28 26.66
C PRO A 583 5.50 -8.40 26.42
N GLY A 584 6.00 -9.55 26.09
CA GLY A 584 5.22 -10.64 25.55
C GLY A 584 4.05 -10.99 26.46
N THR A 585 3.08 -11.66 25.88
CA THR A 585 1.96 -12.31 26.60
C THR A 585 2.38 -12.88 27.97
N GLU A 586 3.62 -13.38 28.06
CA GLU A 586 4.23 -13.95 29.29
C GLU A 586 4.35 -12.95 30.43
N GLU A 587 4.68 -11.67 30.20
CA GLU A 587 4.87 -10.69 31.29
C GLU A 587 3.54 -10.19 31.84
N ILE A 588 2.52 -10.04 30.99
CA ILE A 588 1.17 -9.71 31.42
C ILE A 588 0.53 -10.92 32.12
N GLU A 589 0.78 -12.14 31.65
CA GLU A 589 0.38 -13.36 32.31
C GLU A 589 1.07 -13.48 33.69
N ALA A 590 2.36 -13.18 33.80
CA ALA A 590 3.09 -13.15 35.04
C ALA A 590 2.56 -12.06 36.00
N LEU A 591 2.15 -10.89 35.48
CA LEU A 591 1.51 -9.85 36.29
C LEU A 591 0.13 -10.30 36.79
N ALA A 592 -0.70 -10.86 35.92
CA ALA A 592 -2.02 -11.39 36.29
C ALA A 592 -1.94 -12.54 37.30
N ALA A 593 -0.92 -13.40 37.18
CA ALA A 593 -0.67 -14.49 38.10
C ALA A 593 -0.25 -14.03 39.51
N ARG A 594 0.35 -12.83 39.66
CA ARG A 594 0.72 -12.25 40.96
C ARG A 594 -0.46 -11.69 41.75
N LEU A 595 -1.61 -11.52 41.11
CA LEU A 595 -2.82 -11.03 41.75
C LEU A 595 -3.56 -12.21 42.45
N THR A 596 -3.07 -12.61 43.61
CA THR A 596 -3.55 -13.79 44.35
C THR A 596 -4.98 -13.66 44.87
N ASP A 597 -5.44 -12.43 45.13
CA ASP A 597 -6.75 -12.15 45.73
C ASP A 597 -7.87 -11.89 44.67
N CYS A 598 -7.58 -12.11 43.40
CA CYS A 598 -8.53 -11.93 42.31
C CYS A 598 -9.15 -13.25 41.86
N THR A 599 -10.43 -13.22 41.51
CA THR A 599 -11.11 -14.35 40.84
C THR A 599 -10.57 -14.56 39.43
N ASP A 600 -10.80 -15.73 38.83
CA ASP A 600 -10.40 -16.00 37.44
C ASP A 600 -11.07 -15.03 36.43
N ALA A 601 -12.32 -14.66 36.71
CA ALA A 601 -13.03 -13.65 35.89
C ALA A 601 -12.37 -12.27 35.97
N GLN A 602 -11.92 -11.84 37.16
CA GLN A 602 -11.22 -10.57 37.34
C GLN A 602 -9.82 -10.59 36.69
N ARG A 603 -9.11 -11.72 36.77
CA ARG A 603 -7.82 -11.90 36.07
C ARG A 603 -8.03 -11.86 34.56
N GLY A 604 -9.07 -12.51 34.05
CA GLY A 604 -9.45 -12.45 32.62
C GLY A 604 -9.80 -11.03 32.16
N ALA A 605 -10.57 -10.29 32.94
CA ALA A 605 -10.89 -8.89 32.66
C ALA A 605 -9.65 -7.99 32.64
N LEU A 606 -8.72 -8.20 33.59
CA LEU A 606 -7.47 -7.46 33.64
C LEU A 606 -6.56 -7.77 32.44
N ARG A 607 -6.48 -9.03 32.02
CA ARG A 607 -5.77 -9.41 30.79
C ARG A 607 -6.32 -8.67 29.59
N ASN A 608 -7.63 -8.70 29.39
CA ASN A 608 -8.29 -7.99 28.28
C ASN A 608 -8.01 -6.49 28.33
N LEU A 609 -8.07 -5.89 29.52
CA LEU A 609 -7.81 -4.47 29.72
C LEU A 609 -6.36 -4.09 29.40
N LEU A 610 -5.38 -4.92 29.76
CA LEU A 610 -3.97 -4.63 29.54
C LEU A 610 -3.50 -4.96 28.11
N HIS A 611 -4.06 -5.98 27.49
CA HIS A 611 -3.72 -6.40 26.12
C HIS A 611 -4.48 -5.66 25.02
N GLY A 612 -5.71 -5.26 25.28
CA GLY A 612 -6.58 -4.69 24.26
C GLY A 612 -6.36 -3.20 24.07
N ASP A 613 -5.65 -2.78 23.03
CA ASP A 613 -5.42 -1.37 22.71
C ASP A 613 -6.66 -0.69 22.15
N ILE A 614 -7.50 -1.48 21.50
CA ILE A 614 -8.75 -1.06 20.91
C ILE A 614 -9.89 -1.94 21.44
N VAL A 615 -11.01 -1.32 21.73
CA VAL A 615 -12.24 -2.02 22.11
C VAL A 615 -13.30 -1.72 21.06
N ILE A 616 -13.94 -2.77 20.55
CA ILE A 616 -15.07 -2.66 19.67
C ILE A 616 -16.34 -2.81 20.49
N LEU A 617 -17.18 -1.78 20.46
CA LEU A 617 -18.49 -1.74 21.10
C LEU A 617 -19.57 -2.11 20.09
N HIS A 618 -20.37 -3.12 20.42
CA HIS A 618 -21.56 -3.51 19.66
C HIS A 618 -22.80 -3.33 20.52
N ILE A 619 -23.83 -2.68 19.99
CA ILE A 619 -25.11 -2.39 20.64
C ILE A 619 -26.23 -2.87 19.71
N SER A 620 -27.01 -3.84 20.18
CA SER A 620 -28.19 -4.38 19.49
C SER A 620 -29.51 -3.92 20.13
#